data_f07cd45e2bab449b57d62dbe93f740e9
#
_entry.id   f07cd45e2bab449b57d62dbe93f740e9
#
_cell.length_a   1.000
_cell.length_b   1.000
_cell.length_c   1.000
_cell.angle_alpha   90.00
_cell.angle_beta   90.00
_cell.angle_gamma   90.00
#
_symmetry.space_group_name_H-M   'P 1'
#
loop_
_entity.id
_entity.type
_entity.pdbx_description
1 polymer ?
#
loop_
_entity_poly.entity_id
_entity_poly.type
_entity_poly.pdbx_seq_one_letter_code
_entity_poly.pdbx_strand_id
1 'polypeptide(L)'
;GKYDNVVFHRVIEGFMAQTGDVQFGNSSSDKFDLARAGTGGSTLPDLPAEFSDIPHEKGVLSMARSSDPNSGNSQFFICFESAPHLDRSYTVFGKVVEGIEFVDMIKRGEGSSGAVSNPDKIISFKSL
;
A
#
# COMPACT_ATOMS: atom_id res chain seq x y z
N GLY A 1 6.16 8.56 -12.40
CA GLY A 1 7.13 7.48 -12.20
C GLY A 1 7.67 7.34 -10.78
N LYS A 2 7.05 8.02 -9.82
CA LYS A 2 7.52 7.97 -8.41
C LYS A 2 7.32 6.61 -7.75
N TYR A 3 6.37 5.82 -8.23
CA TYR A 3 6.12 4.47 -7.71
C TYR A 3 6.88 3.37 -8.44
N ASP A 4 7.59 3.68 -9.50
CA ASP A 4 8.37 2.68 -10.24
C ASP A 4 9.44 2.10 -9.32
N ASN A 5 9.57 0.77 -9.30
CA ASN A 5 10.51 0.01 -8.46
C ASN A 5 10.24 0.08 -6.95
N VAL A 6 9.10 0.61 -6.53
CA VAL A 6 8.69 0.62 -5.12
C VAL A 6 8.14 -0.75 -4.74
N VAL A 7 8.60 -1.28 -3.62
CA VAL A 7 8.29 -2.66 -3.20
C VAL A 7 7.02 -2.73 -2.36
N PHE A 8 6.40 -3.92 -2.37
CA PHE A 8 5.35 -4.28 -1.43
C PHE A 8 6.01 -4.75 -0.13
N HIS A 9 6.27 -3.81 0.76
CA HIS A 9 7.06 -4.06 1.96
C HIS A 9 6.30 -4.75 3.10
N ARG A 10 4.97 -4.72 3.07
CA ARG A 10 4.12 -5.32 4.11
C ARG A 10 2.94 -6.01 3.45
N VAL A 11 2.90 -7.34 3.54
CA VAL A 11 1.86 -8.15 2.88
C VAL A 11 1.37 -9.20 3.86
N ILE A 12 0.11 -9.10 4.25
CA ILE A 12 -0.50 -9.99 5.24
C ILE A 12 -1.53 -10.88 4.54
N GLU A 13 -1.31 -12.19 4.60
CA GLU A 13 -2.23 -13.17 4.03
C GLU A 13 -3.64 -12.97 4.55
N GLY A 14 -4.62 -12.99 3.65
CA GLY A 14 -6.02 -12.84 4.01
C GLY A 14 -6.43 -11.42 4.37
N PHE A 15 -5.52 -10.45 4.27
CA PHE A 15 -5.80 -9.07 4.62
C PHE A 15 -5.48 -8.10 3.47
N MET A 16 -4.20 -7.73 3.30
CA MET A 16 -3.87 -6.69 2.32
C MET A 16 -2.39 -6.73 1.91
N ALA A 17 -2.09 -6.09 0.78
CA ALA A 17 -0.73 -5.82 0.32
C ALA A 17 -0.47 -4.31 0.35
N GLN A 18 0.52 -3.88 1.11
CA GLN A 18 0.87 -2.46 1.28
C GLN A 18 2.16 -2.13 0.55
N THR A 19 2.15 -0.97 -0.10
CA THR A 19 3.27 -0.46 -0.90
C THR A 19 3.28 1.08 -0.83
N GLY A 20 4.16 1.69 -1.60
CA GLY A 20 4.12 3.13 -1.81
C GLY A 20 5.05 3.94 -0.94
N ASP A 21 5.97 3.32 -0.19
CA ASP A 21 7.03 4.08 0.49
C ASP A 21 8.08 4.50 -0.55
N VAL A 22 7.90 5.70 -1.10
CA VAL A 22 8.77 6.22 -2.17
C VAL A 22 10.14 6.66 -1.64
N GLN A 23 10.29 6.75 -0.33
CA GLN A 23 11.52 7.17 0.32
C GLN A 23 12.44 5.97 0.61
N PHE A 24 11.94 4.98 1.33
CA PHE A 24 12.76 3.83 1.75
C PHE A 24 12.42 2.53 1.02
N GLY A 25 11.32 2.51 0.27
CA GLY A 25 10.85 1.33 -0.42
C GLY A 25 11.16 1.28 -1.92
N ASN A 26 11.87 2.26 -2.47
CA ASN A 26 12.24 2.27 -3.88
C ASN A 26 13.53 1.46 -4.08
N SER A 27 13.41 0.28 -4.68
CA SER A 27 14.53 -0.67 -4.84
C SER A 27 15.63 -0.18 -5.78
N SER A 28 15.38 0.86 -6.57
CA SER A 28 16.40 1.47 -7.42
C SER A 28 17.08 2.67 -6.78
N SER A 29 16.67 3.09 -5.60
CA SER A 29 17.23 4.24 -4.89
C SER A 29 18.40 3.81 -3.99
N ASP A 30 19.38 4.69 -3.84
CA ASP A 30 20.47 4.51 -2.88
C ASP A 30 19.99 4.60 -1.42
N LYS A 31 18.78 5.10 -1.20
CA LYS A 31 18.14 5.17 0.13
C LYS A 31 17.30 3.94 0.45
N PHE A 32 17.23 2.97 -0.44
CA PHE A 32 16.44 1.77 -0.24
C PHE A 32 16.88 1.04 1.04
N ASP A 33 15.93 0.84 1.95
CA ASP A 33 16.19 0.20 3.24
C ASP A 33 14.94 -0.55 3.72
N LEU A 34 14.93 -1.86 3.57
CA LEU A 34 13.78 -2.68 3.97
C LEU A 34 13.46 -2.59 5.47
N ALA A 35 14.46 -2.34 6.31
CA ALA A 35 14.23 -2.18 7.75
C ALA A 35 13.45 -0.90 8.07
N ARG A 36 13.51 0.10 7.20
CA ARG A 36 12.81 1.38 7.36
C ARG A 36 11.58 1.51 6.46
N ALA A 37 11.42 0.61 5.51
CA ALA A 37 10.28 0.65 4.59
C ALA A 37 8.98 0.61 5.39
N GLY A 38 8.07 1.51 5.04
CA GLY A 38 6.82 1.72 5.77
C GLY A 38 6.84 2.97 6.64
N THR A 39 8.01 3.56 6.89
CA THR A 39 8.14 4.77 7.71
C THR A 39 8.28 6.04 6.88
N GLY A 40 8.52 5.92 5.58
CA GLY A 40 8.77 7.07 4.71
C GLY A 40 7.56 7.52 3.90
N GLY A 41 7.77 8.57 3.14
CA GLY A 41 6.75 9.14 2.28
C GLY A 41 7.37 10.07 1.24
N SER A 42 6.52 10.78 0.51
CA SER A 42 6.94 11.77 -0.47
C SER A 42 7.28 13.10 0.20
N THR A 43 7.86 14.01 -0.58
CA THR A 43 8.13 15.38 -0.13
C THR A 43 6.90 16.29 -0.21
N LEU A 44 5.80 15.77 -0.73
CA LEU A 44 4.52 16.51 -0.81
C LEU A 44 3.82 16.52 0.55
N PRO A 45 2.95 17.51 0.79
CA PRO A 45 2.18 17.55 2.04
C PRO A 45 1.30 16.33 2.23
N ASP A 46 1.02 15.99 3.50
CA ASP A 46 0.07 14.94 3.82
C ASP A 46 -1.33 15.28 3.30
N LEU A 47 -2.08 14.24 3.02
CA LEU A 47 -3.44 14.34 2.50
C LEU A 47 -4.46 14.27 3.63
N PRO A 48 -5.50 15.11 3.61
CA PRO A 48 -6.60 15.00 4.57
C PRO A 48 -7.41 13.72 4.30
N ALA A 49 -8.02 13.20 5.36
CA ALA A 49 -8.92 12.06 5.22
C ALA A 49 -10.13 12.42 4.37
N GLU A 50 -10.61 11.46 3.57
CA GLU A 50 -11.82 11.59 2.76
C GLU A 50 -12.63 10.30 2.91
N PHE A 51 -13.11 10.04 4.11
CA PHE A 51 -13.87 8.84 4.40
C PHE A 51 -15.19 8.81 3.63
N SER A 52 -15.60 7.60 3.24
CA SER A 52 -16.83 7.38 2.48
C SER A 52 -17.53 6.12 2.98
N ASP A 53 -18.68 5.81 2.38
CA ASP A 53 -19.44 4.59 2.68
C ASP A 53 -18.99 3.40 1.83
N ILE A 54 -17.97 3.57 0.97
CA ILE A 54 -17.47 2.49 0.13
C ILE A 54 -16.80 1.44 1.01
N PRO A 55 -17.28 0.18 0.98
CA PRO A 55 -16.71 -0.86 1.84
C PRO A 55 -15.33 -1.31 1.35
N HIS A 56 -14.49 -1.73 2.28
CA HIS A 56 -13.20 -2.34 1.97
C HIS A 56 -13.43 -3.80 1.58
N GLU A 57 -13.62 -4.03 0.30
CA GLU A 57 -13.80 -5.36 -0.29
C GLU A 57 -12.54 -5.78 -1.05
N LYS A 58 -12.49 -7.04 -1.50
CA LYS A 58 -11.37 -7.54 -2.31
C LYS A 58 -11.12 -6.62 -3.50
N GLY A 59 -9.85 -6.22 -3.68
CA GLY A 59 -9.41 -5.39 -4.79
C GLY A 59 -9.53 -3.89 -4.55
N VAL A 60 -10.05 -3.45 -3.41
CA VAL A 60 -10.14 -2.03 -3.07
C VAL A 60 -8.76 -1.49 -2.74
N LEU A 61 -8.46 -0.29 -3.24
CA LEU A 61 -7.26 0.48 -2.92
C LEU A 61 -7.61 1.53 -1.88
N SER A 62 -6.85 1.58 -0.80
CA SER A 62 -7.09 2.49 0.31
C SER A 62 -5.79 3.10 0.80
N MET A 63 -5.85 4.32 1.35
CA MET A 63 -4.67 5.04 1.81
C MET A 63 -4.16 4.49 3.14
N ALA A 64 -2.89 4.12 3.20
CA ALA A 64 -2.23 3.85 4.47
C ALA A 64 -1.96 5.18 5.20
N ARG A 65 -1.95 5.11 6.53
CA ARG A 65 -1.73 6.28 7.38
C ARG A 65 -1.22 5.85 8.75
N SER A 66 -0.74 6.81 9.51
CA SER A 66 -0.44 6.60 10.93
C SER A 66 -1.75 6.67 11.74
N SER A 67 -1.65 6.83 13.07
CA SER A 67 -2.83 7.02 13.92
C SER A 67 -3.58 8.33 13.61
N ASP A 68 -2.90 9.31 13.01
CA ASP A 68 -3.54 10.55 12.56
C ASP A 68 -4.31 10.31 11.27
N PRO A 69 -5.63 10.51 11.23
CA PRO A 69 -6.43 10.29 10.02
C PRO A 69 -5.99 11.15 8.82
N ASN A 70 -5.35 12.28 9.08
CA ASN A 70 -4.90 13.22 8.07
C ASN A 70 -3.40 13.07 7.75
N SER A 71 -2.84 11.89 7.96
CA SER A 71 -1.44 11.60 7.70
C SER A 71 -1.20 10.76 6.44
N GLY A 72 -2.20 10.59 5.59
CA GLY A 72 -2.04 9.93 4.30
C GLY A 72 -1.01 10.66 3.44
N ASN A 73 -0.15 9.92 2.76
CA ASN A 73 0.88 10.53 1.92
C ASN A 73 1.07 9.72 0.64
N SER A 74 2.02 8.80 0.59
CA SER A 74 2.27 8.03 -0.62
C SER A 74 1.95 6.55 -0.47
N GLN A 75 1.88 6.03 0.74
CA GLN A 75 1.64 4.62 0.95
C GLN A 75 0.15 4.28 0.81
N PHE A 76 -0.10 3.13 0.20
CA PHE A 76 -1.47 2.62 0.03
C PHE A 76 -1.46 1.10 0.10
N PHE A 77 -2.63 0.50 0.19
CA PHE A 77 -2.75 -0.95 0.22
C PHE A 77 -3.90 -1.44 -0.66
N ILE A 78 -3.79 -2.68 -1.09
CA ILE A 78 -4.80 -3.39 -1.88
C ILE A 78 -5.36 -4.50 -1.01
N CYS A 79 -6.67 -4.54 -0.83
CA CYS A 79 -7.31 -5.57 0.00
C CYS A 79 -7.32 -6.91 -0.73
N PHE A 80 -6.90 -7.98 -0.05
CA PHE A 80 -7.03 -9.35 -0.54
C PHE A 80 -8.43 -9.89 -0.30
N GLU A 81 -9.07 -9.46 0.76
CA GLU A 81 -10.40 -9.89 1.17
C GLU A 81 -11.14 -8.73 1.81
N SER A 82 -12.42 -8.94 2.10
CA SER A 82 -13.21 -7.94 2.81
C SER A 82 -12.61 -7.62 4.18
N ALA A 83 -12.50 -6.34 4.48
CA ALA A 83 -11.92 -5.84 5.74
C ALA A 83 -12.87 -4.79 6.36
N PRO A 84 -14.05 -5.20 6.85
CA PRO A 84 -15.06 -4.26 7.33
C PRO A 84 -14.62 -3.43 8.53
N HIS A 85 -13.61 -3.88 9.27
CA HIS A 85 -13.06 -3.10 10.39
C HIS A 85 -12.35 -1.82 9.95
N LEU A 86 -12.05 -1.67 8.64
CA LEU A 86 -11.44 -0.47 8.09
C LEU A 86 -12.48 0.52 7.54
N ASP A 87 -13.74 0.09 7.39
CA ASP A 87 -14.77 0.91 6.76
C ASP A 87 -14.97 2.22 7.50
N ARG A 88 -15.04 3.32 6.74
CA ARG A 88 -15.21 4.69 7.24
C ARG A 88 -14.05 5.20 8.12
N SER A 89 -12.98 4.44 8.23
CA SER A 89 -11.79 4.80 9.01
C SER A 89 -10.54 4.97 8.15
N TYR A 90 -10.60 4.54 6.89
CA TYR A 90 -9.53 4.69 5.91
C TYR A 90 -10.10 5.20 4.60
N THR A 91 -9.31 5.98 3.87
CA THR A 91 -9.74 6.63 2.63
C THR A 91 -9.60 5.69 1.44
N VAL A 92 -10.72 5.20 0.93
CA VAL A 92 -10.78 4.43 -0.31
C VAL A 92 -10.64 5.38 -1.50
N PHE A 93 -9.74 5.08 -2.44
CA PHE A 93 -9.55 5.93 -3.61
C PHE A 93 -9.57 5.17 -4.93
N GLY A 94 -9.68 3.85 -4.92
CA GLY A 94 -9.68 3.08 -6.15
C GLY A 94 -10.06 1.64 -5.96
N LYS A 95 -10.11 0.92 -7.09
CA LYS A 95 -10.43 -0.49 -7.13
C LYS A 95 -9.74 -1.13 -8.32
N VAL A 96 -9.22 -2.35 -8.13
CA VAL A 96 -8.65 -3.14 -9.23
C VAL A 96 -9.78 -3.54 -10.19
N VAL A 97 -9.67 -3.18 -11.46
CA VAL A 97 -10.66 -3.50 -12.50
C VAL A 97 -10.24 -4.67 -13.38
N GLU A 98 -8.94 -4.94 -13.48
CA GLU A 98 -8.40 -6.09 -14.21
C GLU A 98 -7.16 -6.60 -13.48
N GLY A 99 -6.88 -7.91 -13.56
CA GLY A 99 -5.66 -8.49 -13.01
C GLY A 99 -5.72 -8.79 -11.52
N ILE A 100 -6.92 -8.93 -10.95
CA ILE A 100 -7.04 -9.26 -9.52
C ILE A 100 -6.33 -10.57 -9.17
N GLU A 101 -6.29 -11.52 -10.09
CA GLU A 101 -5.57 -12.79 -9.91
C GLU A 101 -4.07 -12.58 -9.69
N PHE A 102 -3.49 -11.52 -10.25
CA PHE A 102 -2.08 -11.17 -10.04
C PHE A 102 -1.85 -10.52 -8.68
N VAL A 103 -2.84 -9.81 -8.17
CA VAL A 103 -2.79 -9.27 -6.80
C VAL A 103 -2.67 -10.43 -5.79
N ASP A 104 -3.41 -11.50 -6.01
CA ASP A 104 -3.34 -12.69 -5.16
C ASP A 104 -1.98 -13.38 -5.21
N MET A 105 -1.14 -13.09 -6.19
CA MET A 105 0.20 -13.66 -6.36
C MET A 105 1.30 -12.84 -5.67
N ILE A 106 1.00 -11.67 -5.14
CA ILE A 106 1.99 -10.85 -4.45
C ILE A 106 2.54 -11.62 -3.26
N LYS A 107 3.88 -11.62 -3.13
CA LYS A 107 4.58 -12.39 -2.10
C LYS A 107 4.14 -11.96 -0.71
N ARG A 108 3.68 -12.91 0.09
CA ARG A 108 3.26 -12.69 1.48
C ARG A 108 4.48 -12.46 2.36
N GLY A 109 4.27 -11.62 3.38
CA GLY A 109 5.26 -11.40 4.41
C GLY A 109 5.20 -12.45 5.52
N GLU A 110 6.03 -12.26 6.52
CA GLU A 110 6.17 -13.20 7.64
C GLU A 110 5.62 -12.59 8.93
N GLY A 111 5.11 -13.45 9.79
CA GLY A 111 4.59 -13.07 11.10
C GLY A 111 3.35 -12.18 11.01
N SER A 112 2.94 -11.64 12.13
CA SER A 112 1.77 -10.77 12.24
C SER A 112 2.01 -9.38 11.63
N SER A 113 3.27 -8.95 11.52
CA SER A 113 3.61 -7.66 10.91
C SER A 113 3.53 -7.69 9.39
N GLY A 114 3.72 -8.87 8.76
CA GLY A 114 3.71 -9.01 7.32
C GLY A 114 4.93 -8.46 6.61
N ALA A 115 6.05 -8.26 7.31
CA ALA A 115 7.28 -7.78 6.70
C ALA A 115 7.79 -8.77 5.65
N VAL A 116 8.10 -8.29 4.45
CA VAL A 116 8.47 -9.13 3.31
C VAL A 116 9.97 -9.06 3.07
N SER A 117 10.64 -10.21 3.06
CA SER A 117 12.02 -10.34 2.56
C SER A 117 11.96 -10.63 1.06
N ASN A 118 12.83 -10.01 0.27
CA ASN A 118 12.82 -10.09 -1.20
C ASN A 118 11.43 -9.78 -1.78
N PRO A 119 10.88 -8.60 -1.50
CA PRO A 119 9.51 -8.27 -1.90
C PRO A 119 9.36 -8.06 -3.40
N ASP A 120 8.15 -8.28 -3.90
CA ASP A 120 7.78 -7.87 -5.25
C ASP A 120 7.77 -6.35 -5.35
N LYS A 121 7.94 -5.84 -6.58
CA LYS A 121 7.99 -4.41 -6.83
C LYS A 121 7.04 -3.98 -7.93
N ILE A 122 6.67 -2.72 -7.92
CA ILE A 122 5.91 -2.09 -8.99
C ILE A 122 6.87 -1.83 -10.15
N ILE A 123 6.54 -2.33 -11.34
CA ILE A 123 7.32 -2.07 -12.56
C ILE A 123 7.02 -0.67 -13.07
N SER A 124 5.72 -0.35 -13.22
CA SER A 124 5.29 0.98 -13.60
C SER A 124 3.93 1.30 -13.01
N PHE A 125 3.72 2.55 -12.70
CA PHE A 125 2.46 3.03 -12.13
C PHE A 125 2.24 4.44 -12.64
N LYS A 126 1.25 4.59 -13.51
CA LYS A 126 0.98 5.89 -14.16
C LYS A 126 -0.50 6.04 -14.47
N SER A 127 -0.98 7.26 -14.54
CA SER A 127 -2.33 7.55 -15.01
C SER A 127 -2.41 7.40 -16.54
N LEU A 128 -3.58 7.05 -16.99
CA LEU A 128 -3.85 6.91 -18.43
C LEU A 128 -3.96 8.29 -19.10
#